data_4e19636cf03cce0185eb44a68d999434
#
_entry.id   4e19636cf03cce0185eb44a68d999434
#
_cell.length_a   1.000
_cell.length_b   1.000
_cell.length_c   1.000
_cell.angle_alpha   90.00
_cell.angle_beta   90.00
_cell.angle_gamma   90.00
#
_symmetry.space_group_name_H-M   'P 1'
#
loop_
_entity.id
_entity.type
_entity.pdbx_description
1 polymer ?
#
loop_
_entity_poly.entity_id
_entity_poly.type
_entity_poly.pdbx_seq_one_letter_code
_entity_poly.pdbx_strand_id
1 'polypeptide(L)'
;MAKDISRRSFLKALGGGAVASSALLAACKSDKQDTAKQQEPEKGKMTYRVNPGTKDRVSLLGYGMMRLPDKNAGKDPSTGTGEIEIDQEMVNRQVDYAIEHGVNYFDTSPAYCQGKSERATGIALSRHKRSEYFIATKMSNFSPDTWKREASIEMFENSLKELQVDYIDYLLLHSIGQGQDALGMFNSRYMDNGILDWLVEQKKKGRIRNLGFSYHGDVKIYDMLLKWHDEGRYHWDFVQIELNYLDWNYANEINDRNTCTGRAGAGAWLPLDIRPWCPAVLWYSPWGGWS
;
A
#
# COMPACT_ATOMS: atom_id res chain seq x y z
N MET A 1 -23.96 -34.30 -5.57
CA MET A 1 -24.60 -33.92 -4.29
C MET A 1 -23.52 -33.85 -3.23
N ALA A 2 -23.05 -32.67 -2.94
CA ALA A 2 -22.07 -32.44 -1.86
C ALA A 2 -22.85 -32.49 -0.53
N LYS A 3 -22.44 -33.35 0.39
CA LYS A 3 -22.99 -33.41 1.75
C LYS A 3 -22.46 -32.26 2.57
N ASP A 4 -23.36 -31.40 3.04
CA ASP A 4 -23.04 -30.36 4.02
C ASP A 4 -22.48 -30.99 5.29
N ILE A 5 -21.22 -30.69 5.59
CA ILE A 5 -20.57 -31.08 6.83
C ILE A 5 -20.85 -30.02 7.87
N SER A 6 -21.63 -30.35 8.91
CA SER A 6 -21.91 -29.40 9.98
C SER A 6 -20.66 -29.07 10.80
N ARG A 7 -20.57 -27.83 11.32
CA ARG A 7 -19.48 -27.37 12.18
C ARG A 7 -19.19 -28.33 13.35
N ARG A 8 -20.22 -28.98 13.87
CA ARG A 8 -20.12 -29.94 14.96
C ARG A 8 -19.48 -31.26 14.52
N SER A 9 -19.70 -31.69 13.27
CA SER A 9 -19.07 -32.88 12.68
C SER A 9 -17.60 -32.65 12.38
N PHE A 10 -17.24 -31.43 11.97
CA PHE A 10 -15.86 -31.00 11.73
C PHE A 10 -15.04 -30.99 13.02
N LEU A 11 -15.57 -30.41 14.09
CA LEU A 11 -14.90 -30.38 15.40
C LEU A 11 -14.75 -31.79 16.03
N LYS A 12 -15.70 -32.70 15.79
CA LYS A 12 -15.56 -34.11 16.26
C LYS A 12 -14.49 -34.87 15.47
N ALA A 13 -14.31 -34.57 14.19
CA ALA A 13 -13.24 -35.17 13.39
C ALA A 13 -11.85 -34.69 13.80
N LEU A 14 -11.73 -33.42 14.25
CA LEU A 14 -10.47 -32.88 14.79
C LEU A 14 -10.11 -33.40 16.20
N GLY A 15 -11.10 -33.68 17.05
CA GLY A 15 -10.89 -34.16 18.41
C GLY A 15 -10.54 -35.66 18.53
N GLY A 16 -10.78 -36.44 17.48
CA GLY A 16 -10.48 -37.87 17.44
C GLY A 16 -9.13 -38.27 16.83
N GLY A 17 -8.41 -37.28 16.25
CA GLY A 17 -7.20 -37.51 15.47
C GLY A 17 -5.86 -37.36 16.19
N ALA A 18 -5.86 -37.14 17.51
CA ALA A 18 -4.63 -36.78 18.23
C ALA A 18 -3.66 -37.97 18.53
N VAL A 19 -3.99 -39.18 18.14
CA VAL A 19 -3.16 -40.39 18.44
C VAL A 19 -2.60 -41.07 17.19
N ALA A 20 -3.02 -40.67 15.98
CA ALA A 20 -2.60 -41.30 14.71
C ALA A 20 -1.62 -40.48 13.86
N SER A 21 -1.26 -39.25 14.25
CA SER A 21 -0.45 -38.33 13.43
C SER A 21 1.06 -38.49 13.60
N SER A 22 1.55 -39.31 14.54
CA SER A 22 2.99 -39.52 14.73
C SER A 22 3.62 -40.53 13.77
N ALA A 23 2.85 -41.32 13.02
CA ALA A 23 3.35 -42.34 12.11
C ALA A 23 3.41 -41.92 10.64
N LEU A 24 2.75 -40.83 10.24
CA LEU A 24 2.70 -40.35 8.85
C LEU A 24 3.76 -39.28 8.50
N LEU A 25 4.48 -38.74 9.50
CA LEU A 25 5.56 -37.76 9.28
C LEU A 25 6.93 -38.40 9.01
N ALA A 26 7.03 -39.74 9.00
CA ALA A 26 8.28 -40.46 8.75
C ALA A 26 8.54 -40.86 7.27
N ALA A 27 7.59 -40.61 6.36
CA ALA A 27 7.66 -41.12 4.98
C ALA A 27 8.05 -40.10 3.91
N CYS A 28 8.29 -38.82 4.25
CA CYS A 28 8.82 -37.83 3.29
C CYS A 28 10.28 -37.47 3.61
N LYS A 29 11.16 -38.45 3.45
CA LYS A 29 12.58 -38.20 3.24
C LYS A 29 12.84 -38.27 1.73
N SER A 30 12.92 -37.12 1.06
CA SER A 30 13.70 -37.00 -0.17
C SER A 30 14.03 -35.53 -0.41
N ASP A 31 15.31 -35.37 -0.69
CA ASP A 31 15.99 -34.27 -1.33
C ASP A 31 16.25 -32.99 -0.53
N LYS A 32 17.49 -32.95 -0.10
CA LYS A 32 18.18 -31.75 0.37
C LYS A 32 18.23 -30.72 -0.74
N GLN A 33 17.30 -29.79 -0.73
CA GLN A 33 17.56 -28.44 -1.21
C GLN A 33 17.91 -27.61 0.02
N ASP A 34 19.07 -26.98 0.00
CA ASP A 34 19.52 -26.00 1.00
C ASP A 34 18.57 -24.80 0.99
N THR A 35 17.43 -24.94 1.61
CA THR A 35 16.63 -23.81 2.04
C THR A 35 17.36 -23.22 3.24
N ALA A 36 18.07 -22.12 3.01
CA ALA A 36 18.55 -21.28 4.10
C ALA A 36 17.39 -21.14 5.08
N LYS A 37 17.55 -21.70 6.30
CA LYS A 37 16.58 -21.55 7.38
C LYS A 37 16.39 -20.06 7.57
N GLN A 38 15.26 -19.52 7.10
CA GLN A 38 14.83 -18.21 7.50
C GLN A 38 14.64 -18.31 9.01
N GLN A 39 15.58 -17.74 9.77
CA GLN A 39 15.42 -17.60 11.20
C GLN A 39 14.15 -16.79 11.42
N GLU A 40 13.19 -17.33 12.16
CA GLU A 40 12.05 -16.55 12.62
C GLU A 40 12.59 -15.30 13.32
N PRO A 41 12.07 -14.11 12.98
CA PRO A 41 12.52 -12.89 13.62
C PRO A 41 12.27 -13.00 15.14
N GLU A 42 13.25 -12.60 15.93
CA GLU A 42 13.08 -12.55 17.38
C GLU A 42 11.84 -11.70 17.73
N LYS A 43 11.02 -12.14 18.68
CA LYS A 43 9.85 -11.40 19.13
C LYS A 43 10.23 -9.95 19.45
N GLY A 44 9.52 -8.99 18.85
CA GLY A 44 9.73 -7.57 19.06
C GLY A 44 10.72 -6.90 18.10
N LYS A 45 11.31 -7.63 17.14
CA LYS A 45 12.15 -7.02 16.10
C LYS A 45 11.38 -6.86 14.79
N MET A 46 11.50 -5.67 14.19
CA MET A 46 10.90 -5.36 12.90
C MET A 46 11.53 -6.19 11.78
N THR A 47 10.68 -6.77 10.94
CA THR A 47 11.11 -7.39 9.68
C THR A 47 11.18 -6.34 8.59
N TYR A 48 12.24 -6.39 7.78
CA TYR A 48 12.45 -5.47 6.66
C TYR A 48 12.50 -6.22 5.34
N ARG A 49 12.17 -5.52 4.27
CA ARG A 49 12.39 -5.94 2.88
C ARG A 49 13.23 -4.90 2.18
N VAL A 50 14.01 -5.34 1.19
CA VAL A 50 14.86 -4.45 0.40
C VAL A 50 14.21 -4.24 -0.96
N ASN A 51 13.96 -2.98 -1.31
CA ASN A 51 13.54 -2.62 -2.67
C ASN A 51 14.66 -2.97 -3.66
N PRO A 52 14.43 -3.84 -4.63
CA PRO A 52 15.48 -4.25 -5.56
C PRO A 52 15.96 -3.11 -6.47
N GLY A 53 15.11 -2.14 -6.80
CA GLY A 53 15.44 -0.98 -7.62
C GLY A 53 16.29 0.04 -6.85
N THR A 54 15.75 0.59 -5.76
CA THR A 54 16.39 1.68 -4.99
C THR A 54 17.31 1.21 -3.88
N LYS A 55 17.25 -0.09 -3.51
CA LYS A 55 17.95 -0.69 -2.35
C LYS A 55 17.46 -0.16 -1.01
N ASP A 56 16.34 0.55 -0.97
CA ASP A 56 15.71 0.99 0.26
C ASP A 56 15.34 -0.23 1.14
N ARG A 57 15.74 -0.18 2.39
CA ARG A 57 15.39 -1.20 3.38
C ARG A 57 14.16 -0.74 4.14
N VAL A 58 12.98 -1.24 3.74
CA VAL A 58 11.67 -0.80 4.23
C VAL A 58 11.11 -1.79 5.24
N SER A 59 10.53 -1.29 6.33
CA SER A 59 9.85 -2.11 7.32
C SER A 59 8.62 -2.82 6.70
N LEU A 60 8.43 -4.09 7.06
CA LEU A 60 7.28 -4.86 6.58
C LEU A 60 5.95 -4.25 7.07
N LEU A 61 5.96 -3.65 8.26
CA LEU A 61 4.85 -2.85 8.78
C LEU A 61 5.07 -1.39 8.38
N GLY A 62 4.13 -0.81 7.62
CA GLY A 62 4.03 0.62 7.38
C GLY A 62 3.04 1.28 8.35
N TYR A 63 3.24 2.56 8.63
CA TYR A 63 2.32 3.36 9.45
C TYR A 63 1.40 4.20 8.58
N GLY A 64 0.10 3.92 8.65
CA GLY A 64 -0.92 4.65 7.90
C GLY A 64 -1.40 5.90 8.62
N MET A 65 -1.33 7.04 7.94
CA MET A 65 -1.71 8.35 8.46
C MET A 65 -3.13 8.77 8.04
N MET A 66 -3.95 7.85 7.56
CA MET A 66 -5.31 8.14 7.09
C MET A 66 -6.28 8.46 8.22
N ARG A 67 -6.07 7.87 9.40
CA ARG A 67 -6.96 8.01 10.56
C ARG A 67 -6.13 8.42 11.78
N LEU A 68 -5.79 9.69 11.82
CA LEU A 68 -5.02 10.25 12.92
C LEU A 68 -5.89 10.51 14.16
N PRO A 69 -5.30 10.54 15.35
CA PRO A 69 -6.00 10.98 16.57
C PRO A 69 -6.68 12.32 16.37
N ASP A 70 -7.98 12.35 16.70
CA ASP A 70 -8.85 13.50 16.55
C ASP A 70 -9.42 13.88 17.93
N LYS A 71 -9.20 15.11 18.36
CA LYS A 71 -9.74 15.64 19.62
C LYS A 71 -11.27 15.74 19.62
N ASN A 72 -11.88 15.77 18.43
CA ASN A 72 -13.33 15.79 18.25
C ASN A 72 -13.94 14.41 18.08
N ALA A 73 -13.13 13.34 18.10
CA ALA A 73 -13.61 11.97 17.96
C ALA A 73 -14.67 11.66 19.04
N GLY A 74 -15.84 11.19 18.60
CA GLY A 74 -16.96 10.85 19.49
C GLY A 74 -17.85 12.01 19.93
N LYS A 75 -17.57 13.26 19.55
CA LYS A 75 -18.47 14.40 19.87
C LYS A 75 -19.74 14.39 19.02
N ASP A 76 -19.69 13.80 17.82
CA ASP A 76 -20.88 13.53 17.00
C ASP A 76 -20.74 12.17 16.30
N PRO A 77 -21.07 11.07 16.97
CA PRO A 77 -20.96 9.73 16.38
C PRO A 77 -22.03 9.48 15.29
N SER A 78 -23.05 10.34 15.17
CA SER A 78 -24.16 10.08 14.25
C SER A 78 -23.91 10.58 12.83
N THR A 79 -23.03 11.55 12.64
CA THR A 79 -22.83 12.18 11.33
C THR A 79 -21.48 11.89 10.70
N GLY A 80 -20.46 11.56 11.47
CA GLY A 80 -19.09 11.42 10.94
C GLY A 80 -18.57 12.66 10.19
N THR A 81 -19.33 13.75 10.22
CA THR A 81 -19.15 14.99 9.45
C THR A 81 -18.53 16.12 10.24
N GLY A 82 -18.21 15.88 11.52
CA GLY A 82 -17.53 16.87 12.35
C GLY A 82 -16.21 17.30 11.77
N GLU A 83 -15.81 18.54 12.01
CA GLU A 83 -14.49 19.01 11.63
C GLU A 83 -13.43 18.25 12.44
N ILE A 84 -12.47 17.62 11.74
CA ILE A 84 -11.35 16.93 12.36
C ILE A 84 -10.42 17.96 13.00
N GLU A 85 -10.13 17.81 14.30
CA GLU A 85 -9.08 18.53 15.00
C GLU A 85 -7.97 17.56 15.39
N ILE A 86 -6.88 17.54 14.63
CA ILE A 86 -5.78 16.61 14.87
C ILE A 86 -5.18 16.84 16.27
N ASP A 87 -5.10 15.78 17.06
CA ASP A 87 -4.29 15.74 18.27
C ASP A 87 -2.81 15.54 17.90
N GLN A 88 -2.16 16.63 17.56
CA GLN A 88 -0.76 16.58 17.10
C GLN A 88 0.20 15.99 18.13
N GLU A 89 -0.06 16.20 19.41
CA GLU A 89 0.78 15.63 20.47
C GLU A 89 0.67 14.10 20.51
N MET A 90 -0.56 13.58 20.36
CA MET A 90 -0.77 12.14 20.27
C MET A 90 -0.14 11.57 18.98
N VAL A 91 -0.30 12.24 17.84
CA VAL A 91 0.36 11.84 16.58
C VAL A 91 1.88 11.78 16.76
N ASN A 92 2.47 12.79 17.37
CA ASN A 92 3.91 12.81 17.64
C ASN A 92 4.34 11.61 18.49
N ARG A 93 3.63 11.30 19.58
CA ARG A 93 3.94 10.13 20.43
C ARG A 93 3.81 8.81 19.66
N GLN A 94 2.78 8.69 18.81
CA GLN A 94 2.58 7.48 18.01
C GLN A 94 3.68 7.29 16.97
N VAL A 95 4.11 8.37 16.32
CA VAL A 95 5.21 8.33 15.34
C VAL A 95 6.54 8.01 16.03
N ASP A 96 6.82 8.63 17.17
CA ASP A 96 8.01 8.34 17.96
C ASP A 96 8.06 6.86 18.34
N TYR A 97 6.97 6.34 18.88
CA TYR A 97 6.85 4.94 19.23
C TYR A 97 7.05 4.00 18.03
N ALA A 98 6.45 4.34 16.88
CA ALA A 98 6.58 3.55 15.65
C ALA A 98 8.05 3.49 15.19
N ILE A 99 8.75 4.61 15.16
CA ILE A 99 10.17 4.68 14.76
C ILE A 99 11.05 3.92 15.75
N GLU A 100 10.84 4.09 17.06
CA GLU A 100 11.57 3.35 18.11
C GLU A 100 11.40 1.83 17.96
N HIS A 101 10.26 1.37 17.44
CA HIS A 101 9.98 -0.05 17.18
C HIS A 101 10.32 -0.50 15.76
N GLY A 102 11.04 0.34 15.00
CA GLY A 102 11.62 -0.01 13.71
C GLY A 102 10.70 0.19 12.50
N VAL A 103 9.54 0.83 12.66
CA VAL A 103 8.74 1.27 11.52
C VAL A 103 9.46 2.44 10.86
N ASN A 104 9.64 2.34 9.53
CA ASN A 104 10.29 3.40 8.77
C ASN A 104 9.55 3.81 7.50
N TYR A 105 8.30 3.37 7.33
CA TYR A 105 7.47 3.73 6.17
C TYR A 105 6.16 4.35 6.66
N PHE A 106 5.90 5.60 6.27
CA PHE A 106 4.74 6.39 6.68
C PHE A 106 3.95 6.79 5.44
N ASP A 107 2.69 6.35 5.39
CA ASP A 107 1.81 6.55 4.25
C ASP A 107 0.72 7.58 4.56
N THR A 108 0.69 8.65 3.78
CA THR A 108 -0.28 9.74 3.89
C THR A 108 -0.91 10.09 2.54
N SER A 109 -1.66 11.18 2.51
CA SER A 109 -2.28 11.72 1.30
C SER A 109 -2.81 13.13 1.58
N PRO A 110 -2.82 14.04 0.60
CA PRO A 110 -3.50 15.33 0.73
C PRO A 110 -5.01 15.22 0.97
N ALA A 111 -5.62 14.06 0.65
CA ALA A 111 -7.06 13.83 0.91
C ALA A 111 -7.37 13.30 2.32
N TYR A 112 -6.35 12.89 3.10
CA TYR A 112 -6.58 12.25 4.40
C TYR A 112 -6.86 13.27 5.51
N CYS A 113 -7.70 12.88 6.47
CA CYS A 113 -8.07 13.74 7.61
C CYS A 113 -8.55 15.13 7.16
N GLN A 114 -9.42 15.21 6.16
CA GLN A 114 -9.92 16.47 5.60
C GLN A 114 -8.79 17.42 5.16
N GLY A 115 -7.72 16.88 4.58
CA GLY A 115 -6.57 17.64 4.11
C GLY A 115 -5.51 17.96 5.17
N LYS A 116 -5.66 17.48 6.39
CA LYS A 116 -4.76 17.82 7.52
C LYS A 116 -3.67 16.79 7.79
N SER A 117 -3.72 15.61 7.11
CA SER A 117 -2.81 14.49 7.40
C SER A 117 -1.37 14.77 7.02
N GLU A 118 -1.08 15.35 5.85
CA GLU A 118 0.29 15.63 5.43
C GLU A 118 0.99 16.58 6.38
N ARG A 119 0.32 17.66 6.78
CA ARG A 119 0.86 18.60 7.77
C ARG A 119 1.16 17.95 9.11
N ALA A 120 0.23 17.14 9.63
CA ALA A 120 0.43 16.45 10.89
C ALA A 120 1.59 15.43 10.80
N THR A 121 1.70 14.74 9.66
CA THR A 121 2.78 13.82 9.34
C THR A 121 4.12 14.55 9.28
N GLY A 122 4.19 15.68 8.57
CA GLY A 122 5.39 16.49 8.43
C GLY A 122 5.89 17.01 9.79
N ILE A 123 4.98 17.54 10.63
CA ILE A 123 5.31 17.99 11.99
C ILE A 123 5.90 16.83 12.83
N ALA A 124 5.28 15.65 12.77
CA ALA A 124 5.73 14.52 13.57
C ALA A 124 7.10 14.00 13.09
N LEU A 125 7.26 13.81 11.78
CA LEU A 125 8.48 13.23 11.19
C LEU A 125 9.66 14.20 11.16
N SER A 126 9.45 15.52 11.07
CA SER A 126 10.54 16.51 11.12
C SER A 126 11.33 16.51 12.45
N ARG A 127 10.82 15.85 13.47
CA ARG A 127 11.49 15.64 14.77
C ARG A 127 12.56 14.53 14.71
N HIS A 128 12.57 13.74 13.63
CA HIS A 128 13.48 12.63 13.39
C HIS A 128 14.42 12.94 12.22
N LYS A 129 15.54 12.20 12.13
CA LYS A 129 16.44 12.38 10.99
C LYS A 129 15.79 11.89 9.71
N ARG A 130 15.88 12.68 8.65
CA ARG A 130 15.26 12.35 7.33
C ARG A 130 15.68 10.98 6.79
N SER A 131 16.85 10.49 7.15
CA SER A 131 17.36 9.18 6.74
C SER A 131 16.76 8.00 7.52
N GLU A 132 15.99 8.24 8.56
CA GLU A 132 15.42 7.18 9.40
C GLU A 132 14.06 6.70 8.90
N TYR A 133 13.43 7.41 7.94
CA TYR A 133 12.10 7.11 7.46
C TYR A 133 11.91 7.39 5.97
N PHE A 134 10.90 6.73 5.42
CA PHE A 134 10.37 6.94 4.08
C PHE A 134 8.97 7.53 4.16
N ILE A 135 8.69 8.53 3.32
CA ILE A 135 7.37 9.13 3.19
C ILE A 135 6.74 8.65 1.89
N ALA A 136 5.52 8.12 2.02
CA ALA A 136 4.62 7.87 0.89
C ALA A 136 3.47 8.86 0.93
N THR A 137 3.22 9.56 -0.18
CA THR A 137 2.02 10.37 -0.37
C THR A 137 1.46 10.18 -1.78
N LYS A 138 0.35 10.85 -2.09
CA LYS A 138 -0.45 10.48 -3.25
C LYS A 138 -0.91 11.71 -4.03
N MET A 139 -0.97 11.58 -5.35
CA MET A 139 -1.65 12.56 -6.22
C MET A 139 -3.16 12.33 -6.12
N SER A 140 -3.83 13.07 -5.24
CA SER A 140 -5.24 12.89 -4.87
C SER A 140 -6.18 13.86 -5.60
N ASN A 141 -5.96 14.07 -6.88
CA ASN A 141 -6.74 14.94 -7.75
C ASN A 141 -8.10 14.30 -8.13
N PHE A 142 -9.01 14.19 -7.17
CA PHE A 142 -10.27 13.46 -7.32
C PHE A 142 -11.41 14.24 -8.00
N SER A 143 -11.37 15.57 -7.97
CA SER A 143 -12.43 16.41 -8.53
C SER A 143 -12.00 17.06 -9.85
N PRO A 144 -12.95 17.41 -10.75
CA PRO A 144 -12.65 18.09 -12.01
C PRO A 144 -11.81 19.35 -11.85
N ASP A 145 -11.97 20.09 -10.75
CA ASP A 145 -11.18 21.31 -10.49
C ASP A 145 -9.70 20.97 -10.28
N THR A 146 -9.41 19.81 -9.67
CA THR A 146 -8.05 19.34 -9.41
C THR A 146 -7.42 18.60 -10.59
N TRP A 147 -8.18 18.32 -11.68
CA TRP A 147 -7.64 17.69 -12.89
C TRP A 147 -6.86 18.66 -13.77
N LYS A 148 -7.03 19.99 -13.57
CA LYS A 148 -6.19 20.97 -14.25
C LYS A 148 -4.73 20.72 -13.92
N ARG A 149 -3.86 20.85 -14.95
CA ARG A 149 -2.42 20.64 -14.77
C ARG A 149 -1.84 21.47 -13.63
N GLU A 150 -2.18 22.75 -13.61
CA GLU A 150 -1.70 23.71 -12.60
C GLU A 150 -2.14 23.32 -11.19
N ALA A 151 -3.39 22.91 -11.03
CA ALA A 151 -3.93 22.48 -9.74
C ALA A 151 -3.28 21.17 -9.24
N SER A 152 -3.00 20.21 -10.13
CA SER A 152 -2.27 19.00 -9.80
C SER A 152 -0.81 19.29 -9.44
N ILE A 153 -0.15 20.23 -10.12
CA ILE A 153 1.21 20.68 -9.78
C ILE A 153 1.20 21.35 -8.40
N GLU A 154 0.26 22.27 -8.17
CA GLU A 154 0.11 22.94 -6.87
C GLU A 154 -0.11 21.92 -5.74
N MET A 155 -0.92 20.88 -5.95
CA MET A 155 -1.12 19.79 -4.98
C MET A 155 0.21 19.10 -4.62
N PHE A 156 1.05 18.80 -5.61
CA PHE A 156 2.37 18.20 -5.36
C PHE A 156 3.29 19.14 -4.59
N GLU A 157 3.34 20.43 -4.96
CA GLU A 157 4.15 21.43 -4.26
C GLU A 157 3.67 21.62 -2.82
N ASN A 158 2.36 21.65 -2.61
CA ASN A 158 1.78 21.70 -1.27
C ASN A 158 2.11 20.45 -0.44
N SER A 159 2.11 19.26 -1.04
CA SER A 159 2.53 18.04 -0.34
C SER A 159 3.95 18.13 0.18
N LEU A 160 4.91 18.61 -0.61
CA LEU A 160 6.29 18.84 -0.16
C LEU A 160 6.35 19.83 1.01
N LYS A 161 5.61 20.93 0.90
CA LYS A 161 5.55 21.97 1.92
C LYS A 161 4.94 21.47 3.23
N GLU A 162 3.78 20.81 3.16
CA GLU A 162 3.08 20.30 4.35
C GLU A 162 3.86 19.16 5.02
N LEU A 163 4.52 18.31 4.25
CA LEU A 163 5.39 17.25 4.73
C LEU A 163 6.76 17.76 5.22
N GLN A 164 7.11 19.04 4.94
CA GLN A 164 8.38 19.68 5.32
C GLN A 164 9.60 18.94 4.75
N VAL A 165 9.53 18.54 3.45
CA VAL A 165 10.59 17.79 2.78
C VAL A 165 10.88 18.34 1.39
N ASP A 166 12.11 18.10 0.89
CA ASP A 166 12.54 18.50 -0.45
C ASP A 166 12.20 17.45 -1.51
N TYR A 167 11.96 16.19 -1.09
CA TYR A 167 11.62 15.09 -1.96
C TYR A 167 10.69 14.09 -1.27
N ILE A 168 9.93 13.37 -2.08
CA ILE A 168 9.03 12.28 -1.68
C ILE A 168 9.69 10.94 -2.02
N ASP A 169 9.74 10.01 -1.05
CA ASP A 169 10.33 8.70 -1.30
C ASP A 169 9.43 7.83 -2.19
N TYR A 170 8.12 7.87 -1.96
CA TYR A 170 7.13 7.07 -2.65
C TYR A 170 5.91 7.91 -3.02
N LEU A 171 5.77 8.26 -4.30
CA LEU A 171 4.58 8.96 -4.79
C LEU A 171 3.66 8.01 -5.53
N LEU A 172 2.37 8.02 -5.18
CA LEU A 172 1.35 7.20 -5.81
C LEU A 172 0.35 8.02 -6.62
N LEU A 173 -0.03 7.54 -7.79
CA LEU A 173 -1.30 7.92 -8.39
C LEU A 173 -2.41 7.35 -7.52
N HIS A 174 -3.31 8.20 -7.00
CA HIS A 174 -4.22 7.79 -5.92
C HIS A 174 -5.48 7.11 -6.45
N SER A 175 -5.79 5.91 -5.93
CA SER A 175 -7.05 5.20 -6.16
C SER A 175 -7.39 5.05 -7.65
N ILE A 176 -6.56 4.33 -8.38
CA ILE A 176 -6.77 4.04 -9.79
C ILE A 176 -7.81 2.92 -9.94
N GLY A 177 -8.61 2.99 -11.00
CA GLY A 177 -9.53 1.93 -11.39
C GLY A 177 -10.95 2.05 -10.85
N GLN A 178 -11.26 3.05 -10.02
CA GLN A 178 -12.59 3.27 -9.45
C GLN A 178 -13.57 3.90 -10.46
N GLY A 179 -14.87 3.64 -10.22
CA GLY A 179 -15.98 4.25 -10.95
C GLY A 179 -16.36 3.50 -12.22
N GLN A 180 -17.52 3.87 -12.79
CA GLN A 180 -18.08 3.22 -13.99
C GLN A 180 -17.26 3.54 -15.25
N ASP A 181 -16.70 4.75 -15.34
CA ASP A 181 -15.76 5.16 -16.40
C ASP A 181 -14.36 5.34 -15.83
N ALA A 182 -13.80 4.25 -15.33
CA ALA A 182 -12.49 4.26 -14.70
C ALA A 182 -11.36 4.68 -15.64
N LEU A 183 -11.46 4.35 -16.94
CA LEU A 183 -10.48 4.75 -17.94
C LEU A 183 -10.57 6.24 -18.28
N GLY A 184 -11.78 6.75 -18.52
CA GLY A 184 -11.98 8.19 -18.75
C GLY A 184 -11.53 9.03 -17.56
N MET A 185 -11.85 8.57 -16.34
CA MET A 185 -11.37 9.22 -15.12
C MET A 185 -9.84 9.20 -15.01
N PHE A 186 -9.20 8.08 -15.31
CA PHE A 186 -7.74 7.99 -15.33
C PHE A 186 -7.13 8.96 -16.35
N ASN A 187 -7.69 8.99 -17.55
CA ASN A 187 -7.21 9.89 -18.61
C ASN A 187 -7.35 11.37 -18.19
N SER A 188 -8.50 11.77 -17.69
CA SER A 188 -8.73 13.17 -17.25
C SER A 188 -7.82 13.56 -16.09
N ARG A 189 -7.55 12.66 -15.17
CA ARG A 189 -6.70 12.91 -13.99
C ARG A 189 -5.22 12.99 -14.33
N TYR A 190 -4.73 12.21 -15.31
CA TYR A 190 -3.30 11.99 -15.44
C TYR A 190 -2.75 12.13 -16.86
N MET A 191 -3.55 11.83 -17.90
CA MET A 191 -3.07 11.79 -19.28
C MET A 191 -3.36 13.06 -20.05
N ASP A 192 -4.64 13.48 -20.09
CA ASP A 192 -5.11 14.60 -20.92
C ASP A 192 -4.49 15.94 -20.51
N ASN A 193 -4.18 16.07 -19.23
CA ASN A 193 -3.52 17.25 -18.65
C ASN A 193 -1.98 17.15 -18.63
N GLY A 194 -1.41 16.00 -19.05
CA GLY A 194 0.03 15.76 -19.08
C GLY A 194 0.69 15.72 -17.69
N ILE A 195 -0.07 15.50 -16.61
CA ILE A 195 0.50 15.49 -15.26
C ILE A 195 1.36 14.23 -15.02
N LEU A 196 1.02 13.10 -15.63
CA LEU A 196 1.83 11.89 -15.49
C LEU A 196 3.25 12.09 -16.05
N ASP A 197 3.37 12.69 -17.23
CA ASP A 197 4.67 13.01 -17.83
C ASP A 197 5.44 14.00 -16.96
N TRP A 198 4.76 14.99 -16.39
CA TRP A 198 5.37 15.93 -15.45
C TRP A 198 5.87 15.23 -14.17
N LEU A 199 5.15 14.28 -13.63
CA LEU A 199 5.58 13.48 -12.45
C LEU A 199 6.82 12.64 -12.79
N VAL A 200 6.88 12.06 -13.99
CA VAL A 200 8.09 11.36 -14.47
C VAL A 200 9.28 12.32 -14.54
N GLU A 201 9.08 13.56 -14.98
CA GLU A 201 10.14 14.58 -14.96
C GLU A 201 10.56 14.97 -13.52
N GLN A 202 9.61 15.05 -12.57
CA GLN A 202 9.96 15.27 -11.16
C GLN A 202 10.79 14.11 -10.59
N LYS A 203 10.50 12.88 -11.01
CA LYS A 203 11.33 11.72 -10.65
C LYS A 203 12.75 11.85 -11.21
N LYS A 204 12.92 12.19 -12.47
CA LYS A 204 14.24 12.46 -13.07
C LYS A 204 15.03 13.56 -12.35
N LYS A 205 14.33 14.56 -11.81
CA LYS A 205 14.90 15.65 -11.01
C LYS A 205 15.21 15.26 -9.56
N GLY A 206 14.90 14.04 -9.15
CA GLY A 206 15.13 13.55 -7.78
C GLY A 206 14.12 14.05 -6.75
N ARG A 207 13.04 14.73 -7.15
CA ARG A 207 11.98 15.18 -6.25
C ARG A 207 10.99 14.06 -5.89
N ILE A 208 10.98 12.99 -6.68
CA ILE A 208 10.28 11.72 -6.44
C ILE A 208 11.31 10.61 -6.58
N ARG A 209 11.47 9.77 -5.58
CA ARG A 209 12.39 8.63 -5.66
C ARG A 209 11.74 7.41 -6.31
N ASN A 210 10.52 7.09 -5.90
CA ASN A 210 9.73 5.98 -6.43
C ASN A 210 8.36 6.50 -6.88
N LEU A 211 7.98 6.21 -8.13
CA LEU A 211 6.67 6.53 -8.68
C LEU A 211 5.86 5.25 -8.87
N GLY A 212 4.67 5.22 -8.32
CA GLY A 212 3.77 4.07 -8.41
C GLY A 212 2.31 4.48 -8.40
N PHE A 213 1.43 3.55 -8.12
CA PHE A 213 0.01 3.82 -8.01
C PHE A 213 -0.66 2.96 -6.94
N SER A 214 -1.73 3.48 -6.34
CA SER A 214 -2.64 2.71 -5.49
C SER A 214 -3.86 2.30 -6.30
N TYR A 215 -4.31 1.07 -6.11
CA TYR A 215 -5.31 0.48 -6.97
C TYR A 215 -6.53 -0.02 -6.20
N HIS A 216 -7.72 0.37 -6.72
CA HIS A 216 -9.02 -0.06 -6.21
C HIS A 216 -10.00 -0.11 -7.38
N GLY A 217 -10.15 -1.22 -8.09
CA GLY A 217 -11.15 -1.22 -9.14
C GLY A 217 -10.95 -2.22 -10.26
N ASP A 218 -11.32 -1.84 -11.49
CA ASP A 218 -11.35 -2.74 -12.63
C ASP A 218 -9.95 -3.21 -13.04
N VAL A 219 -9.74 -4.50 -12.99
CA VAL A 219 -8.48 -5.19 -13.33
C VAL A 219 -7.95 -4.86 -14.72
N LYS A 220 -8.82 -4.46 -15.66
CA LYS A 220 -8.41 -4.08 -17.02
C LYS A 220 -7.50 -2.86 -17.05
N ILE A 221 -7.75 -1.89 -16.17
CA ILE A 221 -6.88 -0.71 -16.06
C ILE A 221 -5.55 -1.09 -15.41
N TYR A 222 -5.59 -1.98 -14.43
CA TYR A 222 -4.39 -2.54 -13.85
C TYR A 222 -3.51 -3.22 -14.89
N ASP A 223 -4.09 -4.11 -15.69
CA ASP A 223 -3.41 -4.78 -16.79
C ASP A 223 -2.84 -3.78 -17.82
N MET A 224 -3.57 -2.70 -18.11
CA MET A 224 -3.11 -1.64 -18.99
C MET A 224 -1.85 -0.94 -18.43
N LEU A 225 -1.84 -0.62 -17.15
CA LEU A 225 -0.70 0.05 -16.51
C LEU A 225 0.53 -0.87 -16.47
N LEU A 226 0.35 -2.15 -16.19
CA LEU A 226 1.44 -3.13 -16.26
C LEU A 226 1.96 -3.28 -17.68
N LYS A 227 1.07 -3.33 -18.68
CA LYS A 227 1.48 -3.37 -20.09
C LYS A 227 2.30 -2.14 -20.48
N TRP A 228 1.93 -0.95 -20.03
CA TRP A 228 2.71 0.26 -20.28
C TRP A 228 4.11 0.20 -19.67
N HIS A 229 4.25 -0.46 -18.51
CA HIS A 229 5.54 -0.69 -17.91
C HIS A 229 6.39 -1.63 -18.78
N ASP A 230 5.82 -2.77 -19.22
CA ASP A 230 6.51 -3.76 -20.03
C ASP A 230 6.92 -3.21 -21.41
N GLU A 231 6.11 -2.33 -21.98
CA GLU A 231 6.38 -1.63 -23.25
C GLU A 231 7.38 -0.47 -23.10
N GLY A 232 7.82 -0.17 -21.88
CA GLY A 232 8.72 0.95 -21.59
C GLY A 232 8.10 2.33 -21.74
N ARG A 233 6.76 2.42 -21.81
CA ARG A 233 6.04 3.68 -21.93
C ARG A 233 6.10 4.48 -20.62
N TYR A 234 5.83 3.83 -19.48
CA TYR A 234 5.98 4.35 -18.13
C TYR A 234 6.59 3.30 -17.22
N HIS A 235 7.50 3.72 -16.36
CA HIS A 235 8.11 2.83 -15.38
C HIS A 235 7.45 3.03 -14.01
N TRP A 236 6.87 1.95 -13.47
CA TRP A 236 6.34 1.91 -12.12
C TRP A 236 7.34 1.23 -11.20
N ASP A 237 7.73 1.90 -10.13
CA ASP A 237 8.67 1.34 -9.15
C ASP A 237 7.97 0.41 -8.16
N PHE A 238 6.67 0.63 -7.94
CA PHE A 238 5.86 -0.14 -7.00
C PHE A 238 4.37 0.04 -7.26
N VAL A 239 3.57 -0.85 -6.68
CA VAL A 239 2.11 -0.79 -6.67
C VAL A 239 1.62 -1.04 -5.27
N GLN A 240 0.61 -0.30 -4.84
CA GLN A 240 -0.10 -0.53 -3.59
C GLN A 240 -1.49 -1.06 -3.89
N ILE A 241 -1.81 -2.23 -3.34
CA ILE A 241 -3.13 -2.86 -3.47
C ILE A 241 -3.75 -3.05 -2.09
N GLU A 242 -5.07 -3.06 -2.04
CA GLU A 242 -5.78 -3.50 -0.85
C GLU A 242 -5.74 -5.03 -0.79
N LEU A 243 -5.15 -5.57 0.27
CA LEU A 243 -5.07 -7.01 0.51
C LEU A 243 -5.58 -7.29 1.93
N ASN A 244 -6.79 -7.83 2.02
CA ASN A 244 -7.36 -8.24 3.29
C ASN A 244 -8.27 -9.46 3.10
N TYR A 245 -8.68 -10.11 4.19
CA TYR A 245 -9.46 -11.34 4.11
C TYR A 245 -10.93 -11.12 3.71
N LEU A 246 -11.44 -9.90 3.77
CA LEU A 246 -12.81 -9.57 3.33
C LEU A 246 -12.86 -9.43 1.81
N ASP A 247 -11.83 -8.81 1.22
CA ASP A 247 -11.72 -8.57 -0.22
C ASP A 247 -10.76 -9.58 -0.89
N TRP A 248 -10.70 -10.80 -0.34
CA TRP A 248 -9.74 -11.81 -0.76
C TRP A 248 -9.81 -12.14 -2.26
N ASN A 249 -11.02 -12.22 -2.83
CA ASN A 249 -11.17 -12.54 -4.25
C ASN A 249 -10.56 -11.46 -5.14
N TYR A 250 -10.80 -10.19 -4.83
CA TYR A 250 -10.19 -9.06 -5.53
C TYR A 250 -8.68 -9.03 -5.36
N ALA A 251 -8.22 -9.13 -4.13
CA ALA A 251 -6.80 -9.13 -3.81
C ALA A 251 -6.07 -10.31 -4.45
N ASN A 252 -6.68 -11.50 -4.48
CA ASN A 252 -6.11 -12.69 -5.11
C ASN A 252 -6.00 -12.53 -6.61
N GLU A 253 -7.01 -11.96 -7.28
CA GLU A 253 -6.99 -11.70 -8.71
C GLU A 253 -5.86 -10.75 -9.11
N ILE A 254 -5.63 -9.68 -8.36
CA ILE A 254 -4.51 -8.76 -8.56
C ILE A 254 -3.17 -9.43 -8.22
N ASN A 255 -3.12 -10.20 -7.15
CA ASN A 255 -1.91 -10.87 -6.71
C ASN A 255 -1.44 -11.95 -7.70
N ASP A 256 -2.35 -12.69 -8.30
CA ASP A 256 -2.03 -13.66 -9.36
C ASP A 256 -1.38 -12.98 -10.56
N ARG A 257 -1.79 -11.77 -10.92
CA ARG A 257 -1.14 -10.97 -11.96
C ARG A 257 0.26 -10.55 -11.57
N ASN A 258 0.48 -10.26 -10.30
CA ASN A 258 1.80 -9.87 -9.77
C ASN A 258 2.77 -11.04 -9.63
N THR A 259 2.30 -12.28 -9.48
CA THR A 259 3.16 -13.45 -9.20
C THR A 259 3.54 -14.30 -10.40
N CYS A 260 3.05 -14.01 -11.60
CA CYS A 260 3.27 -14.81 -12.81
C CYS A 260 2.75 -16.26 -12.75
N THR A 261 2.01 -16.66 -11.73
CA THR A 261 1.51 -18.04 -11.60
C THR A 261 0.26 -18.31 -12.42
N GLY A 262 -0.48 -17.27 -12.83
CA GLY A 262 -1.73 -17.38 -13.58
C GLY A 262 -1.58 -17.42 -15.12
N ARG A 263 -0.37 -17.23 -15.68
CA ARG A 263 -0.16 -17.21 -17.12
C ARG A 263 0.92 -18.21 -17.57
N ALA A 264 0.58 -19.48 -17.50
CA ALA A 264 1.32 -20.50 -18.23
C ALA A 264 1.13 -20.23 -19.74
N GLY A 265 2.10 -19.58 -20.38
CA GLY A 265 2.14 -19.38 -21.83
C GLY A 265 2.26 -17.94 -22.34
N ALA A 266 2.07 -16.94 -21.52
CA ALA A 266 2.39 -15.55 -21.88
C ALA A 266 3.62 -15.10 -21.09
N GLY A 267 4.67 -14.68 -21.75
CA GLY A 267 5.94 -14.27 -21.15
C GLY A 267 5.76 -13.35 -19.94
N ALA A 268 6.66 -13.45 -19.02
CA ALA A 268 6.66 -12.81 -17.71
C ALA A 268 6.04 -11.40 -17.71
N TRP A 269 4.90 -11.25 -17.06
CA TRP A 269 4.13 -10.00 -16.99
C TRP A 269 4.65 -9.05 -15.93
N LEU A 270 5.60 -9.50 -15.14
CA LEU A 270 6.21 -8.64 -14.16
C LEU A 270 7.67 -8.46 -14.55
N PRO A 271 8.13 -7.23 -14.60
CA PRO A 271 9.53 -6.99 -14.43
C PRO A 271 9.96 -7.76 -13.18
N LEU A 272 11.03 -8.50 -13.29
CA LEU A 272 11.63 -9.25 -12.18
C LEU A 272 11.74 -8.40 -10.91
N ASP A 273 11.75 -7.10 -11.07
CA ASP A 273 11.95 -6.09 -10.03
C ASP A 273 10.72 -5.79 -9.18
N ILE A 274 9.50 -6.03 -9.66
CA ILE A 274 8.29 -5.84 -8.85
C ILE A 274 7.96 -7.10 -8.03
N ARG A 275 8.39 -8.29 -8.45
CA ARG A 275 8.03 -9.57 -7.83
C ARG A 275 8.42 -9.75 -6.37
N PRO A 276 9.59 -9.32 -5.90
CA PRO A 276 9.92 -9.41 -4.49
C PRO A 276 9.39 -8.23 -3.68
N TRP A 277 8.80 -7.25 -4.34
CA TRP A 277 8.50 -5.96 -3.77
C TRP A 277 7.10 -5.47 -4.09
N CYS A 278 6.13 -6.31 -3.89
CA CYS A 278 4.85 -5.81 -3.42
C CYS A 278 5.00 -5.75 -1.89
N PRO A 279 5.35 -4.62 -1.27
CA PRO A 279 4.93 -4.46 0.09
C PRO A 279 3.41 -4.50 -0.05
N ALA A 280 2.82 -5.64 0.25
CA ALA A 280 1.48 -5.62 0.75
C ALA A 280 1.59 -4.68 1.94
N VAL A 281 1.37 -3.39 1.71
CA VAL A 281 1.02 -2.47 2.77
C VAL A 281 -0.33 -3.00 3.18
N LEU A 282 -0.31 -3.94 4.12
CA LEU A 282 -1.48 -4.49 4.75
C LEU A 282 -2.14 -3.33 5.49
N TRP A 283 -3.02 -2.61 4.78
CA TRP A 283 -3.94 -1.71 5.40
C TRP A 283 -4.96 -2.55 6.15
N TYR A 284 -4.66 -2.86 7.38
CA TYR A 284 -5.67 -3.31 8.31
C TYR A 284 -6.54 -2.10 8.65
N SER A 285 -7.71 -2.00 8.04
CA SER A 285 -8.82 -1.21 8.57
C SER A 285 -9.64 -2.13 9.49
N PRO A 286 -9.57 -1.98 10.80
CA PRO A 286 -10.37 -2.81 11.71
C PRO A 286 -11.86 -2.45 11.72
N TRP A 287 -12.29 -1.47 10.96
CA TRP A 287 -13.68 -1.01 10.94
C TRP A 287 -14.18 -0.93 9.50
N GLY A 288 -14.89 -1.98 9.10
CA GLY A 288 -15.71 -1.97 7.91
C GLY A 288 -16.77 -0.87 8.01
N GLY A 289 -16.86 -0.05 7.00
CA GLY A 289 -17.87 0.97 6.86
C GLY A 289 -17.50 1.88 5.70
N TRP A 290 -17.81 1.42 4.49
CA TRP A 290 -17.94 2.30 3.34
C TRP A 290 -19.43 2.54 3.15
N SER A 291 -19.88 3.74 3.38
CA SER A 291 -21.13 4.28 2.84
C SER A 291 -20.80 5.30 1.78
#